data_6ca2618ca032c04c7bb8938f08dfd03b
#
_entry.id   6ca2618ca032c04c7bb8938f08dfd03b
#
_cell.length_a   1.000
_cell.length_b   1.000
_cell.length_c   1.000
_cell.angle_alpha   90.00
_cell.angle_beta   90.00
_cell.angle_gamma   90.00
#
_symmetry.space_group_name_H-M   'P 1'
#
loop_
_entity.id
_entity.type
_entity.pdbx_description
1 polymer ?
#
loop_
_entity_poly.entity_id
_entity_poly.type
_entity_poly.pdbx_seq_one_letter_code
_entity_poly.pdbx_strand_id
1 'polypeptide(L)'
;MMNEVTLHLVTSEEEVQSYYEGVSEHVGLFRLEQQFLGEHTYYCWQAQMKEDVVFEGRMDIPSVRLYFVTKTDKGIQIEIDKRITTAKTGTHNIFFGSEECLGKDFFHKDDTIEVISLAVSAEKFAQIAATYPETFMPWYERYERNGNFILSPEHSLPTTFAMQTALCQLQQATLLGKAARPYADLKIQELLVLQLQQYEQQQSQPHQYCKTPTDVQKMYEVRDMLTAQLDTTPSITELARAVGTNEKKLCYGFKEVFGTTVFGYLYDYKMELAQQLLLHSDKNISEIAFACGYEYVSHFSTAFKKKFGRSPKQVSGDRG
;
A
#
# COMPACT_ATOMS: atom_id res chain seq x y z
N MET A 1 29.79 1.32 -0.98
CA MET A 1 29.31 1.91 0.28
C MET A 1 27.97 2.53 -0.06
N MET A 2 26.90 2.15 0.66
CA MET A 2 25.61 2.82 0.50
C MET A 2 25.68 4.19 1.19
N ASN A 3 25.15 5.22 0.55
CA ASN A 3 25.14 6.56 1.11
C ASN A 3 24.00 6.66 2.14
N GLU A 4 24.33 7.07 3.37
CA GLU A 4 23.34 7.32 4.42
C GLU A 4 22.76 8.71 4.24
N VAL A 5 21.44 8.82 4.19
CA VAL A 5 20.71 10.09 4.16
C VAL A 5 19.77 10.12 5.37
N THR A 6 19.98 11.08 6.24
CA THR A 6 19.13 11.30 7.41
C THR A 6 18.06 12.34 7.05
N LEU A 7 16.79 11.93 7.08
CA LEU A 7 15.66 12.85 6.97
C LEU A 7 15.20 13.22 8.38
N HIS A 8 15.38 14.47 8.77
CA HIS A 8 14.73 15.03 9.95
C HIS A 8 13.34 15.52 9.54
N LEU A 9 12.32 14.73 9.83
CA LEU A 9 10.94 15.15 9.69
C LEU A 9 10.58 16.07 10.85
N VAL A 10 10.45 17.36 10.59
CA VAL A 10 10.06 18.36 11.60
C VAL A 10 8.56 18.18 11.86
N THR A 11 8.22 17.76 13.05
CA THR A 11 6.83 17.72 13.54
C THR A 11 6.50 19.07 14.18
N SER A 12 6.05 20.06 13.41
CA SER A 12 5.41 21.25 13.97
C SER A 12 3.90 21.15 13.79
N GLU A 13 3.14 21.22 14.87
CA GLU A 13 1.67 21.20 14.88
C GLU A 13 1.04 22.42 14.18
N GLU A 14 1.82 23.42 13.77
CA GLU A 14 1.32 24.69 13.21
C GLU A 14 0.94 24.62 11.74
N GLU A 15 1.48 23.66 10.95
CA GLU A 15 1.13 23.48 9.55
C GLU A 15 0.29 22.22 9.33
N VAL A 16 -0.97 22.41 8.92
CA VAL A 16 -1.91 21.29 8.63
C VAL A 16 -1.43 20.42 7.47
N GLN A 17 -0.62 20.99 6.57
CA GLN A 17 -0.06 20.30 5.41
C GLN A 17 1.28 20.91 5.06
N SER A 18 2.31 20.09 4.93
CA SER A 18 3.63 20.49 4.46
C SER A 18 3.99 19.72 3.19
N TYR A 19 4.57 20.42 2.25
CA TYR A 19 4.98 19.85 0.98
C TYR A 19 6.44 20.21 0.71
N TYR A 20 7.26 19.19 0.52
CA TYR A 20 8.68 19.35 0.24
C TYR A 20 8.99 18.72 -1.12
N GLU A 21 9.58 19.49 -2.02
CA GLU A 21 10.09 19.01 -3.28
C GLU A 21 11.53 19.45 -3.44
N GLY A 22 12.38 18.55 -3.91
CA GLY A 22 13.78 18.86 -4.09
C GLY A 22 14.51 17.88 -4.97
N VAL A 23 15.75 18.21 -5.27
CA VAL A 23 16.70 17.34 -5.96
C VAL A 23 17.93 17.25 -5.10
N SER A 24 18.32 16.04 -4.72
CA SER A 24 19.57 15.81 -4.00
C SER A 24 20.61 15.13 -4.91
N GLU A 25 21.85 15.14 -4.46
CA GLU A 25 22.96 14.53 -5.18
C GLU A 25 22.74 13.00 -5.33
N HIS A 26 22.26 12.35 -4.27
CA HIS A 26 22.07 10.89 -4.18
C HIS A 26 20.64 10.45 -4.55
N VAL A 27 19.65 11.28 -4.21
CA VAL A 27 18.27 11.08 -4.56
C VAL A 27 17.92 12.05 -5.67
N GLY A 28 17.35 11.61 -6.78
CA GLY A 28 16.92 12.49 -7.85
C GLY A 28 15.82 13.46 -7.41
N LEU A 29 14.79 13.58 -8.20
CA LEU A 29 13.61 14.31 -7.78
C LEU A 29 12.95 13.54 -6.63
N PHE A 30 12.67 14.23 -5.52
CA PHE A 30 11.86 13.69 -4.44
C PHE A 30 10.74 14.64 -4.10
N ARG A 31 9.64 14.08 -3.63
CA ARG A 31 8.47 14.79 -3.11
C ARG A 31 8.07 14.12 -1.81
N LEU A 32 7.90 14.93 -0.78
CA LEU A 32 7.34 14.51 0.49
C LEU A 32 6.13 15.38 0.79
N GLU A 33 4.99 14.77 0.88
CA GLU A 33 3.76 15.36 1.38
C GLU A 33 3.53 14.87 2.81
N GLN A 34 3.35 15.79 3.73
CA GLN A 34 3.00 15.51 5.11
C GLN A 34 1.68 16.23 5.43
N GLN A 35 0.74 15.52 6.01
CA GLN A 35 -0.54 16.08 6.47
C GLN A 35 -0.80 15.67 7.90
N PHE A 36 -1.15 16.66 8.74
CA PHE A 36 -1.63 16.41 10.10
C PHE A 36 -3.15 16.28 10.11
N LEU A 37 -3.62 15.08 10.39
CA LEU A 37 -5.03 14.70 10.38
C LEU A 37 -5.50 14.41 11.81
N GLY A 38 -5.55 15.45 12.67
CA GLY A 38 -5.82 15.30 14.09
C GLY A 38 -4.65 14.69 14.84
N GLU A 39 -4.86 13.51 15.43
CA GLU A 39 -3.82 12.75 16.17
C GLU A 39 -3.05 11.78 15.27
N HIS A 40 -3.22 11.90 13.95
CA HIS A 40 -2.58 11.07 12.96
C HIS A 40 -1.73 11.91 12.02
N THR A 41 -0.66 11.33 11.51
CA THR A 41 0.15 11.96 10.47
C THR A 41 0.16 11.07 9.24
N TYR A 42 -0.20 11.65 8.12
CA TYR A 42 -0.09 11.06 6.80
C TYR A 42 1.19 11.53 6.14
N TYR A 43 1.93 10.62 5.55
CA TYR A 43 3.08 10.88 4.73
C TYR A 43 2.90 10.20 3.37
N CYS A 44 3.14 10.94 2.29
CA CYS A 44 3.34 10.38 0.97
C CYS A 44 4.72 10.78 0.47
N TRP A 45 5.54 9.80 0.21
CA TRP A 45 6.89 10.00 -0.27
C TRP A 45 7.05 9.39 -1.65
N GLN A 46 7.55 10.22 -2.59
CA GLN A 46 7.85 9.84 -3.96
C GLN A 46 9.29 10.24 -4.26
N ALA A 47 10.06 9.33 -4.84
CA ALA A 47 11.44 9.60 -5.21
C ALA A 47 11.90 8.77 -6.39
N GLN A 48 12.87 9.31 -7.15
CA GLN A 48 13.63 8.57 -8.14
C GLN A 48 15.07 8.44 -7.64
N MET A 49 15.51 7.22 -7.39
CA MET A 49 16.83 6.94 -6.83
C MET A 49 17.91 7.06 -7.90
N LYS A 50 18.96 7.84 -7.62
CA LYS A 50 20.16 7.92 -8.50
C LYS A 50 21.23 6.93 -8.11
N GLU A 51 21.25 6.51 -6.87
CA GLU A 51 22.23 5.60 -6.26
C GLU A 51 21.52 4.64 -5.29
N ASP A 52 22.25 3.62 -4.82
CA ASP A 52 21.79 2.83 -3.68
C ASP A 52 21.87 3.68 -2.41
N VAL A 53 20.73 3.84 -1.73
CA VAL A 53 20.60 4.74 -0.58
C VAL A 53 19.98 4.00 0.60
N VAL A 54 20.49 4.29 1.80
CA VAL A 54 19.87 3.88 3.06
C VAL A 54 19.29 5.11 3.73
N PHE A 55 17.98 5.12 3.94
CA PHE A 55 17.36 6.10 4.81
C PHE A 55 17.27 5.52 6.22
N GLU A 56 17.92 6.20 7.15
CA GLU A 56 17.78 5.91 8.56
C GLU A 56 16.83 6.92 9.20
N GLY A 57 15.76 6.41 9.79
CA GLY A 57 14.76 7.21 10.49
C GLY A 57 14.64 6.78 11.94
N ARG A 58 14.65 7.74 12.86
CA ARG A 58 14.30 7.52 14.26
C ARG A 58 12.83 7.87 14.47
N MET A 59 12.11 7.04 15.21
CA MET A 59 10.78 7.40 15.69
C MET A 59 10.94 8.24 16.94
N ASP A 60 10.67 9.54 16.84
CA ASP A 60 10.72 10.44 17.99
C ASP A 60 9.49 10.33 18.91
N ILE A 61 8.43 9.71 18.42
CA ILE A 61 7.19 9.49 19.17
C ILE A 61 6.78 8.03 18.98
N PRO A 62 6.44 7.31 20.09
CA PRO A 62 5.90 5.96 20.01
C PRO A 62 4.69 5.91 19.11
N SER A 63 4.72 5.07 18.10
CA SER A 63 3.65 5.04 17.11
C SER A 63 3.46 3.67 16.46
N VAL A 64 2.23 3.45 16.00
CA VAL A 64 1.87 2.37 15.08
C VAL A 64 1.82 2.97 13.68
N ARG A 65 2.68 2.49 12.79
CA ARG A 65 2.79 2.98 11.43
C ARG A 65 2.21 1.98 10.44
N LEU A 66 1.18 2.40 9.73
CA LEU A 66 0.64 1.68 8.60
C LEU A 66 1.45 2.09 7.36
N TYR A 67 2.11 1.15 6.73
CA TYR A 67 3.06 1.40 5.65
C TYR A 67 2.60 0.70 4.37
N PHE A 68 2.48 1.45 3.29
CA PHE A 68 2.00 0.98 1.99
C PHE A 68 3.00 1.36 0.91
N VAL A 69 3.50 0.36 0.18
CA VAL A 69 4.35 0.59 -0.99
C VAL A 69 3.46 0.57 -2.23
N THR A 70 3.22 1.74 -2.79
CA THR A 70 2.37 1.89 -3.98
C THR A 70 3.18 1.72 -5.26
N LYS A 71 4.49 2.04 -5.22
CA LYS A 71 5.40 1.84 -6.35
C LYS A 71 6.82 1.56 -5.90
N THR A 72 7.43 0.56 -6.52
CA THR A 72 8.86 0.26 -6.56
C THR A 72 9.12 -0.73 -7.69
N ASP A 73 10.19 -0.58 -8.43
CA ASP A 73 10.55 -1.52 -9.50
C ASP A 73 11.46 -2.65 -8.97
N LYS A 74 12.24 -2.38 -7.91
CA LYS A 74 13.26 -3.30 -7.37
C LYS A 74 12.93 -3.87 -5.99
N GLY A 75 11.94 -3.30 -5.32
CA GLY A 75 11.59 -3.62 -3.94
C GLY A 75 12.35 -2.78 -2.93
N ILE A 76 11.78 -2.65 -1.74
CA ILE A 76 12.34 -1.91 -0.61
C ILE A 76 12.63 -2.92 0.49
N GLN A 77 13.88 -2.94 1.00
CA GLN A 77 14.20 -3.65 2.22
C GLN A 77 14.03 -2.71 3.40
N ILE A 78 13.28 -3.15 4.40
CA ILE A 78 12.95 -2.36 5.58
C ILE A 78 13.50 -3.11 6.79
N GLU A 79 14.38 -2.45 7.54
CA GLU A 79 14.95 -2.98 8.77
C GLU A 79 14.36 -2.23 9.98
N ILE A 80 13.80 -2.99 10.92
CA ILE A 80 13.36 -2.48 12.23
C ILE A 80 13.88 -3.43 13.29
N ASP A 81 14.64 -2.91 14.23
CA ASP A 81 15.21 -3.69 15.33
C ASP A 81 15.96 -4.95 14.83
N LYS A 82 16.82 -4.76 13.82
CA LYS A 82 17.61 -5.82 13.15
C LYS A 82 16.79 -6.90 12.43
N ARG A 83 15.49 -6.72 12.30
CA ARG A 83 14.62 -7.59 11.52
C ARG A 83 14.39 -6.94 10.17
N ILE A 84 14.69 -7.68 9.12
CA ILE A 84 14.55 -7.20 7.74
C ILE A 84 13.32 -7.84 7.13
N THR A 85 12.44 -7.02 6.57
CA THR A 85 11.35 -7.44 5.69
C THR A 85 11.52 -6.83 4.31
N THR A 86 10.93 -7.45 3.29
CA THR A 86 10.94 -6.90 1.93
C THR A 86 9.53 -6.48 1.54
N ALA A 87 9.41 -5.26 1.04
CA ALA A 87 8.18 -4.71 0.50
C ALA A 87 8.29 -4.53 -1.02
N LYS A 88 7.22 -4.83 -1.74
CA LYS A 88 7.10 -4.69 -3.18
C LYS A 88 5.94 -3.79 -3.53
N THR A 89 5.84 -3.38 -4.78
CA THR A 89 4.67 -2.65 -5.28
C THR A 89 3.38 -3.35 -4.90
N GLY A 90 2.42 -2.59 -4.39
CA GLY A 90 1.12 -3.09 -3.97
C GLY A 90 1.18 -3.97 -2.72
N THR A 91 2.11 -3.71 -1.81
CA THR A 91 2.17 -4.39 -0.51
C THR A 91 2.09 -3.41 0.65
N HIS A 92 1.71 -3.93 1.81
CA HIS A 92 1.63 -3.18 3.05
C HIS A 92 2.22 -3.95 4.23
N ASN A 93 2.50 -3.22 5.30
CA ASN A 93 2.86 -3.77 6.60
C ASN A 93 2.43 -2.82 7.72
N ILE A 94 2.49 -3.27 8.98
CA ILE A 94 2.37 -2.41 10.15
C ILE A 94 3.66 -2.52 10.97
N PHE A 95 4.19 -1.37 11.33
CA PHE A 95 5.35 -1.25 12.21
C PHE A 95 4.91 -0.67 13.55
N PHE A 96 5.25 -1.37 14.62
CA PHE A 96 5.06 -0.92 15.98
C PHE A 96 6.41 -0.43 16.48
N GLY A 97 6.52 0.82 16.88
CA GLY A 97 7.77 1.43 17.28
C GLY A 97 7.66 2.27 18.55
N SER A 98 8.63 2.09 19.48
CA SER A 98 8.84 2.90 20.66
C SER A 98 9.68 4.16 20.33
N GLU A 99 9.90 5.03 21.31
CA GLU A 99 10.71 6.27 21.18
C GLU A 99 12.15 6.05 20.68
N GLU A 100 12.71 4.86 20.87
CA GLU A 100 14.08 4.54 20.47
C GLU A 100 14.15 3.66 19.22
N CYS A 101 13.01 3.49 18.51
CA CYS A 101 12.97 2.66 17.34
C CYS A 101 13.76 3.29 16.19
N LEU A 102 14.80 2.59 15.76
CA LEU A 102 15.54 2.91 14.55
C LEU A 102 15.02 2.05 13.40
N GLY A 103 14.56 2.70 12.36
CA GLY A 103 14.19 2.07 11.11
C GLY A 103 15.18 2.42 10.01
N LYS A 104 15.45 1.47 9.12
CA LYS A 104 16.25 1.69 7.91
C LYS A 104 15.49 1.18 6.70
N ASP A 105 15.37 2.05 5.70
CA ASP A 105 14.82 1.71 4.40
C ASP A 105 15.98 1.70 3.37
N PHE A 106 16.15 0.57 2.68
CA PHE A 106 17.18 0.37 1.68
C PHE A 106 16.55 0.48 0.29
N PHE A 107 17.00 1.47 -0.47
CA PHE A 107 16.53 1.77 -1.81
C PHE A 107 17.62 1.49 -2.85
N HIS A 108 17.21 1.00 -3.99
CA HIS A 108 18.12 0.66 -5.07
C HIS A 108 18.23 1.78 -6.10
N LYS A 109 19.44 1.94 -6.64
CA LYS A 109 19.70 2.84 -7.78
C LYS A 109 18.72 2.57 -8.92
N ASP A 110 18.32 3.66 -9.61
CA ASP A 110 17.40 3.65 -10.76
C ASP A 110 16.01 3.10 -10.45
N ASP A 111 15.59 3.09 -9.15
CA ASP A 111 14.25 2.74 -8.74
C ASP A 111 13.37 3.98 -8.63
N THR A 112 12.08 3.83 -8.93
CA THR A 112 11.05 4.85 -8.69
C THR A 112 10.21 4.39 -7.51
N ILE A 113 10.24 5.18 -6.45
CA ILE A 113 9.62 4.84 -5.17
C ILE A 113 8.39 5.69 -4.95
N GLU A 114 7.30 5.08 -4.51
CA GLU A 114 6.16 5.74 -3.91
C GLU A 114 5.68 4.95 -2.70
N VAL A 115 5.67 5.62 -1.55
CA VAL A 115 5.29 5.05 -0.27
C VAL A 115 4.31 5.96 0.43
N ILE A 116 3.26 5.37 0.99
CA ILE A 116 2.32 6.03 1.88
C ILE A 116 2.53 5.46 3.29
N SER A 117 2.71 6.33 4.27
CA SER A 117 2.83 5.96 5.68
C SER A 117 1.86 6.78 6.53
N LEU A 118 1.16 6.09 7.41
CA LEU A 118 0.22 6.69 8.35
C LEU A 118 0.73 6.41 9.77
N ALA A 119 1.01 7.45 10.52
CA ALA A 119 1.44 7.32 11.90
C ALA A 119 0.25 7.57 12.85
N VAL A 120 -0.04 6.58 13.67
CA VAL A 120 -1.00 6.62 14.78
C VAL A 120 -0.20 6.62 16.07
N SER A 121 -0.37 7.62 16.94
CA SER A 121 0.35 7.65 18.22
C SER A 121 0.02 6.43 19.07
N ALA A 122 0.95 5.98 19.91
CA ALA A 122 0.72 4.86 20.82
C ALA A 122 -0.46 5.13 21.75
N GLU A 123 -0.64 6.37 22.19
CA GLU A 123 -1.77 6.78 23.02
C GLU A 123 -3.10 6.60 22.27
N LYS A 124 -3.17 7.05 21.01
CA LYS A 124 -4.37 6.87 20.19
C LYS A 124 -4.65 5.41 19.90
N PHE A 125 -3.63 4.61 19.66
CA PHE A 125 -3.80 3.17 19.46
C PHE A 125 -4.31 2.48 20.74
N ALA A 126 -3.82 2.90 21.92
CA ALA A 126 -4.34 2.44 23.22
C ALA A 126 -5.83 2.76 23.40
N GLN A 127 -6.27 3.97 23.02
CA GLN A 127 -7.68 4.38 23.06
C GLN A 127 -8.55 3.51 22.13
N ILE A 128 -8.06 3.24 20.90
CA ILE A 128 -8.74 2.34 19.95
C ILE A 128 -8.83 0.93 20.53
N ALA A 129 -7.74 0.42 21.12
CA ALA A 129 -7.71 -0.91 21.74
C ALA A 129 -8.67 -1.01 22.93
N ALA A 130 -8.76 0.02 23.76
CA ALA A 130 -9.72 0.08 24.86
C ALA A 130 -11.19 0.15 24.38
N THR A 131 -11.44 0.79 23.23
CA THR A 131 -12.77 0.89 22.64
C THR A 131 -13.24 -0.42 21.99
N TYR A 132 -12.32 -1.15 21.37
CA TYR A 132 -12.58 -2.40 20.66
C TYR A 132 -11.62 -3.51 21.13
N PRO A 133 -11.74 -3.95 22.40
CA PRO A 133 -10.74 -4.82 23.02
C PRO A 133 -10.62 -6.19 22.35
N GLU A 134 -11.69 -6.77 21.84
CA GLU A 134 -11.66 -8.07 21.17
C GLU A 134 -10.79 -8.05 19.91
N THR A 135 -10.67 -6.88 19.25
CA THR A 135 -9.95 -6.74 17.98
C THR A 135 -8.52 -6.24 18.20
N PHE A 136 -8.34 -5.21 19.02
CA PHE A 136 -7.05 -4.49 19.07
C PHE A 136 -6.25 -4.72 20.34
N MET A 137 -6.88 -5.15 21.46
CA MET A 137 -6.16 -5.34 22.71
C MET A 137 -5.02 -6.37 22.62
N PRO A 138 -5.16 -7.51 21.92
CA PRO A 138 -4.04 -8.46 21.76
C PRO A 138 -2.81 -7.84 21.09
N TRP A 139 -3.01 -6.90 20.15
CA TRP A 139 -1.95 -6.19 19.47
C TRP A 139 -1.32 -5.10 20.33
N TYR A 140 -2.13 -4.38 21.10
CA TYR A 140 -1.66 -3.40 22.08
C TYR A 140 -0.82 -4.06 23.18
N GLU A 141 -1.30 -5.16 23.78
CA GLU A 141 -0.54 -5.91 24.77
C GLU A 141 0.76 -6.50 24.19
N ARG A 142 0.75 -6.94 22.94
CA ARG A 142 1.95 -7.38 22.26
C ARG A 142 2.93 -6.23 22.07
N TYR A 143 2.45 -5.04 21.72
CA TYR A 143 3.27 -3.83 21.61
C TYR A 143 3.88 -3.43 22.94
N GLU A 144 3.11 -3.36 23.99
CA GLU A 144 3.59 -3.05 25.35
C GLU A 144 4.65 -4.05 25.84
N ARG A 145 4.50 -5.32 25.49
CA ARG A 145 5.42 -6.39 25.90
C ARG A 145 6.72 -6.44 25.09
N ASN A 146 6.60 -6.25 23.79
CA ASN A 146 7.71 -6.49 22.86
C ASN A 146 8.40 -5.19 22.39
N GLY A 147 7.79 -4.01 22.61
CA GLY A 147 8.27 -2.77 22.05
C GLY A 147 8.21 -2.77 20.52
N ASN A 148 9.38 -2.76 19.89
CA ASN A 148 9.47 -2.67 18.42
C ASN A 148 9.19 -4.01 17.74
N PHE A 149 8.28 -4.04 16.79
CA PHE A 149 8.08 -5.20 15.92
C PHE A 149 7.39 -4.86 14.60
N ILE A 150 7.58 -5.76 13.65
CA ILE A 150 6.91 -5.74 12.33
C ILE A 150 5.77 -6.73 12.39
N LEU A 151 4.57 -6.36 11.91
CA LEU A 151 3.39 -7.23 11.92
C LEU A 151 3.68 -8.53 11.14
N SER A 152 4.14 -8.38 9.91
CA SER A 152 4.55 -9.49 9.03
C SER A 152 6.05 -9.38 8.73
N PRO A 153 6.93 -10.03 9.54
CA PRO A 153 8.37 -9.85 9.43
C PRO A 153 8.99 -10.59 8.25
N GLU A 154 8.39 -11.67 7.77
CA GLU A 154 8.95 -12.47 6.66
C GLU A 154 8.76 -11.79 5.31
N HIS A 155 7.62 -11.18 5.09
CA HIS A 155 7.28 -10.46 3.86
C HIS A 155 6.09 -9.52 4.09
N SER A 156 6.06 -8.40 3.41
CA SER A 156 4.91 -7.50 3.41
C SER A 156 3.71 -8.13 2.70
N LEU A 157 2.51 -7.83 3.19
CA LEU A 157 1.25 -8.42 2.71
C LEU A 157 0.70 -7.66 1.49
N PRO A 158 -0.06 -8.31 0.60
CA PRO A 158 -0.66 -7.63 -0.54
C PRO A 158 -1.71 -6.61 -0.08
N THR A 159 -1.61 -5.39 -0.58
CA THR A 159 -2.63 -4.35 -0.38
C THR A 159 -3.91 -4.74 -1.10
N THR A 160 -5.00 -4.90 -0.35
CA THR A 160 -6.30 -5.26 -0.91
C THR A 160 -6.98 -4.06 -1.57
N PHE A 161 -8.00 -4.35 -2.38
CA PHE A 161 -8.82 -3.30 -3.00
C PHE A 161 -9.47 -2.38 -1.96
N ALA A 162 -10.02 -2.94 -0.89
CA ALA A 162 -10.64 -2.16 0.18
C ALA A 162 -9.63 -1.17 0.80
N MET A 163 -8.38 -1.61 1.04
CA MET A 163 -7.31 -0.75 1.55
C MET A 163 -6.95 0.37 0.57
N GLN A 164 -6.84 0.05 -0.73
CA GLN A 164 -6.54 1.06 -1.77
C GLN A 164 -7.65 2.11 -1.84
N THR A 165 -8.91 1.68 -1.80
CA THR A 165 -10.06 2.59 -1.77
C THR A 165 -10.01 3.50 -0.54
N ALA A 166 -9.73 2.94 0.63
CA ALA A 166 -9.61 3.72 1.88
C ALA A 166 -8.46 4.73 1.81
N LEU A 167 -7.29 4.36 1.23
CA LEU A 167 -6.16 5.26 1.01
C LEU A 167 -6.52 6.41 0.05
N CYS A 168 -7.13 6.12 -1.10
CA CYS A 168 -7.57 7.15 -2.04
C CYS A 168 -8.57 8.12 -1.41
N GLN A 169 -9.50 7.61 -0.61
CA GLN A 169 -10.47 8.44 0.11
C GLN A 169 -9.80 9.30 1.19
N LEU A 170 -8.80 8.76 1.87
CA LEU A 170 -8.02 9.48 2.88
C LEU A 170 -7.23 10.65 2.27
N GLN A 171 -6.60 10.45 1.10
CA GLN A 171 -5.91 11.51 0.37
C GLN A 171 -6.81 12.71 0.04
N GLN A 172 -8.10 12.46 -0.15
CA GLN A 172 -9.10 13.49 -0.44
C GLN A 172 -9.77 14.07 0.81
N ALA A 173 -9.41 13.60 2.00
CA ALA A 173 -10.07 14.01 3.25
C ALA A 173 -9.99 15.53 3.50
N THR A 174 -8.89 16.18 3.12
CA THR A 174 -8.71 17.63 3.27
C THR A 174 -9.78 18.46 2.55
N LEU A 175 -10.38 17.93 1.48
CA LEU A 175 -11.46 18.59 0.74
C LEU A 175 -12.77 18.68 1.55
N LEU A 176 -12.89 17.91 2.63
CA LEU A 176 -14.08 17.89 3.48
C LEU A 176 -14.10 19.02 4.55
N GLY A 177 -13.11 19.91 4.55
CA GLY A 177 -13.03 21.03 5.48
C GLY A 177 -13.10 20.57 6.94
N LYS A 178 -14.09 21.04 7.72
CA LYS A 178 -14.25 20.67 9.15
C LYS A 178 -14.47 19.18 9.38
N ALA A 179 -14.95 18.43 8.41
CA ALA A 179 -15.15 16.98 8.52
C ALA A 179 -13.88 16.17 8.18
N ALA A 180 -12.78 16.79 7.75
CA ALA A 180 -11.56 16.11 7.35
C ALA A 180 -10.99 15.22 8.46
N ARG A 181 -10.86 15.76 9.68
CA ARG A 181 -10.30 15.03 10.82
C ARG A 181 -11.12 13.80 11.20
N PRO A 182 -12.42 13.91 11.54
CA PRO A 182 -13.22 12.72 11.89
C PRO A 182 -13.31 11.71 10.74
N TYR A 183 -13.29 12.16 9.49
CA TYR A 183 -13.24 11.26 8.33
C TYR A 183 -11.91 10.50 8.25
N ALA A 184 -10.79 11.17 8.46
CA ALA A 184 -9.47 10.55 8.51
C ALA A 184 -9.38 9.52 9.64
N ASP A 185 -9.86 9.82 10.84
CA ASP A 185 -9.93 8.89 11.96
C ASP A 185 -10.66 7.58 11.59
N LEU A 186 -11.82 7.70 10.94
CA LEU A 186 -12.57 6.52 10.48
C LEU A 186 -11.80 5.72 9.43
N LYS A 187 -11.16 6.38 8.47
CA LYS A 187 -10.41 5.69 7.41
C LYS A 187 -9.13 5.00 7.91
N ILE A 188 -8.45 5.60 8.88
CA ILE A 188 -7.28 4.99 9.50
C ILE A 188 -7.68 3.77 10.35
N GLN A 189 -8.79 3.84 11.08
CA GLN A 189 -9.32 2.68 11.80
C GLN A 189 -9.76 1.57 10.83
N GLU A 190 -10.41 1.91 9.71
CA GLU A 190 -10.74 0.96 8.64
C GLU A 190 -9.48 0.25 8.12
N LEU A 191 -8.41 1.00 7.82
CA LEU A 191 -7.14 0.43 7.36
C LEU A 191 -6.51 -0.49 8.41
N LEU A 192 -6.50 -0.10 9.68
CA LEU A 192 -6.01 -0.94 10.79
C LEU A 192 -6.77 -2.26 10.86
N VAL A 193 -8.11 -2.23 10.82
CA VAL A 193 -8.95 -3.45 10.84
C VAL A 193 -8.61 -4.35 9.65
N LEU A 194 -8.57 -3.79 8.45
CA LEU A 194 -8.31 -4.56 7.23
C LEU A 194 -6.93 -5.23 7.24
N GLN A 195 -5.90 -4.51 7.69
CA GLN A 195 -4.53 -5.04 7.75
C GLN A 195 -4.38 -6.14 8.82
N LEU A 196 -4.91 -5.92 10.02
CA LEU A 196 -4.84 -6.91 11.11
C LEU A 196 -5.66 -8.16 10.78
N GLN A 197 -6.88 -8.00 10.26
CA GLN A 197 -7.73 -9.11 9.85
C GLN A 197 -7.05 -9.97 8.76
N GLN A 198 -6.44 -9.34 7.77
CA GLN A 198 -5.73 -10.07 6.72
C GLN A 198 -4.56 -10.87 7.30
N TYR A 199 -3.78 -10.29 8.20
CA TYR A 199 -2.68 -10.97 8.87
C TYR A 199 -3.19 -12.17 9.67
N GLU A 200 -4.25 -12.03 10.48
CA GLU A 200 -4.84 -13.11 11.27
C GLU A 200 -5.38 -14.23 10.40
N GLN A 201 -6.05 -13.89 9.29
CA GLN A 201 -6.54 -14.88 8.33
C GLN A 201 -5.40 -15.70 7.72
N GLN A 202 -4.26 -15.07 7.42
CA GLN A 202 -3.09 -15.78 6.91
C GLN A 202 -2.45 -16.69 7.96
N GLN A 203 -2.43 -16.27 9.22
CA GLN A 203 -1.90 -17.10 10.31
C GLN A 203 -2.79 -18.29 10.64
N SER A 204 -4.11 -18.13 10.52
CA SER A 204 -5.08 -19.17 10.87
C SER A 204 -5.30 -20.22 9.78
N GLN A 205 -4.89 -19.95 8.54
CA GLN A 205 -4.97 -20.91 7.44
C GLN A 205 -3.55 -21.33 7.00
N PRO A 206 -3.11 -22.55 7.33
CA PRO A 206 -1.87 -23.03 6.76
C PRO A 206 -1.98 -23.01 5.23
N HIS A 207 -1.06 -22.33 4.57
CA HIS A 207 -1.00 -22.28 3.11
C HIS A 207 -0.94 -23.70 2.55
N GLN A 208 -2.02 -24.16 1.95
CA GLN A 208 -2.11 -25.51 1.38
C GLN A 208 -1.29 -25.61 0.09
N TYR A 209 -1.25 -24.54 -0.69
CA TYR A 209 -0.62 -24.50 -2.00
C TYR A 209 0.68 -23.68 -2.01
N CYS A 210 0.77 -22.62 -1.24
CA CYS A 210 1.98 -21.79 -1.10
C CYS A 210 2.74 -22.13 0.19
N LYS A 211 3.35 -23.32 0.23
CA LYS A 211 4.01 -23.87 1.45
C LYS A 211 5.38 -23.27 1.74
N THR A 212 5.99 -22.61 0.78
CA THR A 212 7.33 -22.04 0.90
C THR A 212 7.33 -20.55 0.53
N PRO A 213 8.28 -19.74 1.03
CA PRO A 213 8.45 -18.35 0.59
C PRO A 213 8.60 -18.23 -0.92
N THR A 214 9.25 -19.21 -1.57
CA THR A 214 9.37 -19.27 -3.03
C THR A 214 8.01 -19.44 -3.73
N ASP A 215 7.09 -20.19 -3.14
CA ASP A 215 5.75 -20.36 -3.71
C ASP A 215 4.97 -19.03 -3.64
N VAL A 216 5.07 -18.33 -2.52
CA VAL A 216 4.48 -17.00 -2.35
C VAL A 216 5.10 -16.01 -3.33
N GLN A 217 6.44 -16.03 -3.48
CA GLN A 217 7.15 -15.19 -4.44
C GLN A 217 6.66 -15.39 -5.88
N LYS A 218 6.42 -16.62 -6.32
CA LYS A 218 5.85 -16.92 -7.64
C LYS A 218 4.47 -16.30 -7.84
N MET A 219 3.64 -16.20 -6.81
CA MET A 219 2.33 -15.56 -6.91
C MET A 219 2.46 -14.03 -7.09
N TYR A 220 3.47 -13.40 -6.47
CA TYR A 220 3.79 -12.00 -6.74
C TYR A 220 4.31 -11.78 -8.17
N GLU A 221 5.15 -12.68 -8.69
CA GLU A 221 5.60 -12.62 -10.08
C GLU A 221 4.44 -12.72 -11.08
N VAL A 222 3.46 -13.59 -10.80
CA VAL A 222 2.24 -13.68 -11.60
C VAL A 222 1.45 -12.38 -11.56
N ARG A 223 1.29 -11.76 -10.39
CA ARG A 223 0.64 -10.45 -10.26
C ARG A 223 1.34 -9.39 -11.10
N ASP A 224 2.66 -9.31 -11.01
CA ASP A 224 3.46 -8.33 -11.73
C ASP A 224 3.33 -8.52 -13.26
N MET A 225 3.33 -9.75 -13.74
CA MET A 225 3.06 -10.08 -15.15
C MET A 225 1.65 -9.63 -15.60
N LEU A 226 0.61 -9.82 -14.75
CA LEU A 226 -0.75 -9.43 -15.05
C LEU A 226 -0.93 -7.90 -15.15
N THR A 227 -0.19 -7.15 -14.35
CA THR A 227 -0.32 -5.69 -14.26
C THR A 227 0.64 -4.93 -15.19
N ALA A 228 1.68 -5.59 -15.71
CA ALA A 228 2.66 -4.99 -16.61
C ALA A 228 2.08 -4.63 -18.00
N GLN A 229 1.17 -5.47 -18.51
CA GLN A 229 0.54 -5.25 -19.82
C GLN A 229 -0.96 -5.56 -19.71
N LEU A 230 -1.79 -4.52 -19.77
CA LEU A 230 -3.23 -4.65 -19.59
C LEU A 230 -4.00 -4.95 -20.87
N ASP A 231 -3.41 -4.72 -22.02
CA ASP A 231 -3.96 -4.95 -23.36
C ASP A 231 -3.88 -6.45 -23.76
N THR A 232 -2.86 -7.17 -23.27
CA THR A 232 -2.66 -8.59 -23.54
C THR A 232 -2.74 -9.36 -22.22
N THR A 233 -3.82 -10.12 -22.04
CA THR A 233 -4.00 -10.93 -20.82
C THR A 233 -3.43 -12.32 -21.03
N PRO A 234 -2.34 -12.72 -20.33
CA PRO A 234 -1.80 -14.08 -20.43
C PRO A 234 -2.80 -15.12 -19.90
N SER A 235 -2.79 -16.30 -20.49
CA SER A 235 -3.55 -17.45 -20.01
C SER A 235 -2.96 -18.02 -18.71
N ILE A 236 -3.76 -18.76 -17.94
CA ILE A 236 -3.27 -19.47 -16.74
C ILE A 236 -2.10 -20.40 -17.06
N THR A 237 -2.14 -21.05 -18.20
CA THR A 237 -1.08 -21.95 -18.66
C THR A 237 0.24 -21.21 -18.92
N GLU A 238 0.18 -20.05 -19.56
CA GLU A 238 1.36 -19.20 -19.82
C GLU A 238 1.94 -18.66 -18.51
N LEU A 239 1.10 -18.15 -17.62
CA LEU A 239 1.51 -17.68 -16.31
C LEU A 239 2.16 -18.80 -15.47
N ALA A 240 1.55 -19.97 -15.42
CA ALA A 240 2.07 -21.12 -14.67
C ALA A 240 3.44 -21.57 -15.21
N ARG A 241 3.60 -21.58 -16.53
CA ARG A 241 4.88 -21.90 -17.18
C ARG A 241 5.94 -20.86 -16.88
N ALA A 242 5.61 -19.58 -16.96
CA ALA A 242 6.55 -18.47 -16.73
C ALA A 242 7.17 -18.53 -15.33
N VAL A 243 6.37 -18.82 -14.29
CA VAL A 243 6.87 -18.89 -12.90
C VAL A 243 7.27 -20.29 -12.45
N GLY A 244 7.26 -21.29 -13.36
CA GLY A 244 7.68 -22.66 -13.07
C GLY A 244 6.80 -23.34 -12.01
N THR A 245 5.47 -23.29 -12.21
CA THR A 245 4.48 -24.00 -11.37
C THR A 245 3.40 -24.67 -12.23
N ASN A 246 2.49 -25.43 -11.63
CA ASN A 246 1.34 -25.95 -12.33
C ASN A 246 0.10 -25.07 -12.15
N GLU A 247 -0.84 -25.16 -13.09
CA GLU A 247 -2.06 -24.34 -13.11
C GLU A 247 -2.87 -24.44 -11.82
N LYS A 248 -3.01 -25.65 -11.27
CA LYS A 248 -3.75 -25.88 -10.03
C LYS A 248 -3.10 -25.11 -8.86
N LYS A 249 -1.78 -25.27 -8.69
CA LYS A 249 -1.02 -24.58 -7.63
C LYS A 249 -1.06 -23.07 -7.84
N LEU A 250 -0.97 -22.59 -9.09
CA LEU A 250 -1.11 -21.17 -9.40
C LEU A 250 -2.49 -20.64 -9.00
N CYS A 251 -3.58 -21.23 -9.47
CA CYS A 251 -4.94 -20.72 -9.21
C CYS A 251 -5.27 -20.70 -7.72
N TYR A 252 -4.97 -21.77 -7.01
CA TYR A 252 -5.27 -21.85 -5.58
C TYR A 252 -4.28 -21.05 -4.72
N GLY A 253 -2.98 -21.09 -5.05
CA GLY A 253 -1.96 -20.33 -4.36
C GLY A 253 -2.14 -18.82 -4.55
N PHE A 254 -2.52 -18.38 -5.74
CA PHE A 254 -2.84 -16.99 -6.00
C PHE A 254 -4.02 -16.52 -5.14
N LYS A 255 -5.06 -17.37 -5.03
CA LYS A 255 -6.19 -17.08 -4.15
C LYS A 255 -5.81 -17.09 -2.67
N GLU A 256 -4.90 -17.99 -2.24
CA GLU A 256 -4.36 -17.99 -0.87
C GLU A 256 -3.62 -16.68 -0.56
N VAL A 257 -2.80 -16.17 -1.49
CA VAL A 257 -1.96 -14.98 -1.27
C VAL A 257 -2.76 -13.69 -1.42
N PHE A 258 -3.63 -13.58 -2.44
CA PHE A 258 -4.31 -12.33 -2.79
C PHE A 258 -5.80 -12.29 -2.42
N GLY A 259 -6.36 -13.38 -1.88
CA GLY A 259 -7.78 -13.46 -1.49
C GLY A 259 -8.76 -13.57 -2.65
N THR A 260 -8.31 -13.45 -3.90
CA THR A 260 -9.13 -13.47 -5.11
C THR A 260 -8.49 -14.33 -6.21
N THR A 261 -9.26 -14.65 -7.26
CA THR A 261 -8.72 -15.39 -8.41
C THR A 261 -7.79 -14.52 -9.25
N VAL A 262 -6.92 -15.14 -10.06
CA VAL A 262 -5.99 -14.45 -10.98
C VAL A 262 -6.70 -13.39 -11.82
N PHE A 263 -7.78 -13.77 -12.49
CA PHE A 263 -8.54 -12.83 -13.35
C PHE A 263 -9.47 -11.91 -12.54
N GLY A 264 -9.88 -12.31 -11.33
CA GLY A 264 -10.56 -11.42 -10.39
C GLY A 264 -9.66 -10.26 -9.98
N TYR A 265 -8.41 -10.55 -9.66
CA TYR A 265 -7.41 -9.54 -9.34
C TYR A 265 -7.18 -8.58 -10.51
N LEU A 266 -6.97 -9.10 -11.72
CA LEU A 266 -6.78 -8.26 -12.92
C LEU A 266 -8.00 -7.37 -13.20
N TYR A 267 -9.22 -7.92 -13.04
CA TYR A 267 -10.45 -7.15 -13.19
C TYR A 267 -10.51 -6.00 -12.19
N ASP A 268 -10.23 -6.27 -10.92
CA ASP A 268 -10.23 -5.26 -9.87
C ASP A 268 -9.18 -4.19 -10.14
N TYR A 269 -7.96 -4.59 -10.49
CA TYR A 269 -6.87 -3.68 -10.83
C TYR A 269 -7.22 -2.74 -12.01
N LYS A 270 -7.79 -3.29 -13.11
CA LYS A 270 -8.25 -2.48 -14.26
C LYS A 270 -9.31 -1.47 -13.87
N MET A 271 -10.24 -1.84 -12.98
CA MET A 271 -11.32 -0.96 -12.54
C MET A 271 -10.81 0.17 -11.63
N GLU A 272 -9.84 -0.12 -10.77
CA GLU A 272 -9.19 0.86 -9.93
C GLU A 272 -8.40 1.88 -10.73
N LEU A 273 -7.57 1.39 -11.65
CA LEU A 273 -6.85 2.26 -12.58
C LEU A 273 -7.80 3.18 -13.34
N ALA A 274 -8.94 2.63 -13.78
CA ALA A 274 -9.97 3.42 -14.46
C ALA A 274 -10.54 4.51 -13.56
N GLN A 275 -10.82 4.20 -12.29
CA GLN A 275 -11.33 5.17 -11.33
C GLN A 275 -10.32 6.29 -11.07
N GLN A 276 -9.04 5.94 -10.86
CA GLN A 276 -7.96 6.91 -10.68
C GLN A 276 -7.82 7.83 -11.91
N LEU A 277 -7.80 7.26 -13.12
CA LEU A 277 -7.71 8.05 -14.35
C LEU A 277 -8.94 8.94 -14.56
N LEU A 278 -10.14 8.46 -14.23
CA LEU A 278 -11.36 9.29 -14.26
C LEU A 278 -11.31 10.44 -13.27
N LEU A 279 -10.68 10.30 -12.13
CA LEU A 279 -10.62 11.33 -11.08
C LEU A 279 -9.44 12.30 -11.25
N HIS A 280 -8.30 11.85 -11.79
CA HIS A 280 -7.03 12.58 -11.72
C HIS A 280 -6.36 12.86 -13.07
N SER A 281 -6.97 12.49 -14.21
CA SER A 281 -6.41 12.78 -15.52
C SER A 281 -7.42 13.49 -16.46
N ASP A 282 -6.90 14.24 -17.42
CA ASP A 282 -7.72 14.89 -18.47
C ASP A 282 -8.13 13.93 -19.60
N LYS A 283 -7.88 12.64 -19.45
CA LYS A 283 -8.21 11.63 -20.46
C LYS A 283 -9.71 11.49 -20.63
N ASN A 284 -10.15 11.32 -21.88
CA ASN A 284 -11.53 10.98 -22.16
C ASN A 284 -11.82 9.49 -21.85
N ILE A 285 -13.11 9.14 -21.80
CA ILE A 285 -13.57 7.78 -21.42
C ILE A 285 -12.99 6.70 -22.34
N SER A 286 -12.82 7.01 -23.64
CA SER A 286 -12.25 6.05 -24.59
C SER A 286 -10.76 5.81 -24.34
N GLU A 287 -10.00 6.87 -24.09
CA GLU A 287 -8.57 6.77 -23.73
C GLU A 287 -8.37 6.00 -22.41
N ILE A 288 -9.26 6.21 -21.44
CA ILE A 288 -9.23 5.48 -20.17
C ILE A 288 -9.55 4.00 -20.39
N ALA A 289 -10.58 3.69 -21.20
CA ALA A 289 -10.91 2.31 -21.55
C ALA A 289 -9.72 1.57 -22.17
N PHE A 290 -9.05 2.19 -23.13
CA PHE A 290 -7.86 1.63 -23.78
C PHE A 290 -6.68 1.51 -22.81
N ALA A 291 -6.42 2.51 -21.98
CA ALA A 291 -5.38 2.46 -20.94
C ALA A 291 -5.59 1.33 -19.93
N CYS A 292 -6.86 0.96 -19.68
CA CYS A 292 -7.23 -0.19 -18.85
C CYS A 292 -7.26 -1.53 -19.62
N GLY A 293 -6.82 -1.55 -20.88
CA GLY A 293 -6.76 -2.74 -21.71
C GLY A 293 -8.13 -3.28 -22.14
N TYR A 294 -9.10 -2.41 -22.39
CA TYR A 294 -10.37 -2.76 -23.02
C TYR A 294 -10.37 -2.37 -24.49
N GLU A 295 -10.68 -3.33 -25.34
CA GLU A 295 -10.81 -3.09 -26.78
C GLU A 295 -12.05 -2.25 -27.14
N TYR A 296 -13.15 -2.42 -26.37
CA TYR A 296 -14.41 -1.72 -26.60
C TYR A 296 -14.85 -0.91 -25.38
N VAL A 297 -15.14 0.36 -25.58
CA VAL A 297 -15.63 1.29 -24.54
C VAL A 297 -16.94 0.83 -23.90
N SER A 298 -17.78 0.12 -24.65
CA SER A 298 -19.03 -0.45 -24.13
C SER A 298 -18.79 -1.54 -23.08
N HIS A 299 -17.82 -2.43 -23.31
CA HIS A 299 -17.42 -3.46 -22.35
C HIS A 299 -16.83 -2.84 -21.09
N PHE A 300 -15.94 -1.86 -21.26
CA PHE A 300 -15.40 -1.07 -20.16
C PHE A 300 -16.49 -0.42 -19.32
N SER A 301 -17.42 0.32 -19.97
CA SER A 301 -18.49 1.04 -19.26
C SER A 301 -19.41 0.09 -18.49
N THR A 302 -19.69 -1.08 -19.04
CA THR A 302 -20.48 -2.13 -18.37
C THR A 302 -19.73 -2.71 -17.17
N ALA A 303 -18.45 -3.03 -17.31
CA ALA A 303 -17.60 -3.54 -16.24
C ALA A 303 -17.47 -2.51 -15.11
N PHE A 304 -17.21 -1.26 -15.45
CA PHE A 304 -17.09 -0.15 -14.50
C PHE A 304 -18.39 0.07 -13.70
N LYS A 305 -19.53 0.15 -14.41
CA LYS A 305 -20.84 0.29 -13.75
C LYS A 305 -21.16 -0.90 -12.86
N LYS A 306 -20.80 -2.12 -13.26
CA LYS A 306 -20.97 -3.32 -12.43
C LYS A 306 -20.17 -3.23 -11.13
N LYS A 307 -18.93 -2.70 -11.19
CA LYS A 307 -18.04 -2.57 -10.03
C LYS A 307 -18.46 -1.46 -9.08
N PHE A 308 -18.77 -0.26 -9.63
CA PHE A 308 -18.95 0.96 -8.83
C PHE A 308 -20.41 1.45 -8.74
N GLY A 309 -21.36 0.75 -9.37
CA GLY A 309 -22.78 1.15 -9.39
C GLY A 309 -23.09 2.35 -10.28
N ARG A 310 -22.08 3.10 -10.74
CA ARG A 310 -22.18 4.32 -11.58
C ARG A 310 -21.39 4.14 -12.87
N SER A 311 -21.85 4.77 -13.95
CA SER A 311 -21.11 4.74 -15.22
C SER A 311 -19.88 5.65 -15.19
N PRO A 312 -18.86 5.40 -16.04
CA PRO A 312 -17.70 6.28 -16.17
C PRO A 312 -18.08 7.72 -16.47
N LYS A 313 -19.12 7.93 -17.30
CA LYS A 313 -19.64 9.25 -17.66
C LYS A 313 -20.22 10.01 -16.46
N GLN A 314 -20.90 9.31 -15.56
CA GLN A 314 -21.44 9.91 -14.34
C GLN A 314 -20.32 10.34 -13.37
N VAL A 315 -19.24 9.55 -13.26
CA VAL A 315 -18.09 9.89 -12.43
C VAL A 315 -17.28 11.04 -13.03
N SER A 316 -17.07 11.05 -14.34
CA SER A 316 -16.38 12.15 -15.04
C SER A 316 -17.19 13.46 -15.05
N GLY A 317 -18.54 13.38 -15.07
CA GLY A 317 -19.42 14.56 -15.08
C GLY A 317 -19.51 15.31 -13.74
N ASP A 318 -19.13 14.70 -12.63
CA ASP A 318 -19.10 15.34 -11.32
C ASP A 318 -17.87 16.27 -11.13
N ARG A 319 -17.03 16.46 -12.18
CA ARG A 319 -15.87 17.39 -12.20
C ARG A 319 -16.24 18.83 -12.58
N GLY A 320 -17.52 19.15 -12.87
CA GLY A 320 -17.99 20.48 -13.30
C GLY A 320 -18.49 21.35 -12.16
#